data_afcb2ab7fa45f9aaa30baf56858f82fa
#
_entry.id   afcb2ab7fa45f9aaa30baf56858f82fa
#
_cell.length_a   1.000
_cell.length_b   1.000
_cell.length_c   1.000
_cell.angle_alpha   90.00
_cell.angle_beta   90.00
_cell.angle_gamma   90.00
#
_symmetry.space_group_name_H-M   'P 1'
#
loop_
_entity.id
_entity.type
_entity.pdbx_description
1 polymer ?
#
loop_
_entity_poly.entity_id
_entity_poly.type
_entity_poly.pdbx_seq_one_letter_code
_entity_poly.pdbx_strand_id
1 'polypeptide(L)'
;MIDPRTREWDADILALLGLKAEDFGKMTMPGEKIGVLTEEVQRLTGLGAVPVVAVASHDTGSAVAAVPMEDEKSAYLSSGTWSLMGIESQEPIISDKSFELNFTNEGGIEGTIRVLKNICGMWLLERCRPEWPQMGYGELIASAEKEEAFRSLINPDAACFANPQSMTEAIKEYCVATGQPAPETVGQFVRCIFESLALRYRQVVEMLRELSPVAIERLYVIGGGARNEMLNQCTANAIGIPVVTGSSESTAIGNVMMQAKWAGVVATIDEMRAMIRSSLDDSKRYEPQQKELWAEAYEKYLSVYKEM
;
A
#
# COMPACT_ATOMS: atom_id res chain seq x y z
N MET A 1 -11.47 13.41 -11.25
CA MET A 1 -12.08 14.07 -12.44
C MET A 1 -12.23 13.12 -13.64
N ILE A 2 -11.76 11.87 -13.56
CA ILE A 2 -11.96 10.85 -14.59
C ILE A 2 -13.06 9.91 -14.11
N ASP A 3 -14.04 9.61 -14.96
CA ASP A 3 -14.99 8.53 -14.70
C ASP A 3 -14.27 7.18 -14.88
N PRO A 4 -14.14 6.36 -13.84
CA PRO A 4 -13.42 5.10 -13.93
C PRO A 4 -14.11 4.05 -14.81
N ARG A 5 -15.40 4.23 -15.17
CA ARG A 5 -16.14 3.34 -16.08
C ARG A 5 -15.80 3.62 -17.54
N THR A 6 -15.84 4.90 -17.92
CA THR A 6 -15.55 5.33 -19.29
C THR A 6 -14.07 5.57 -19.53
N ARG A 7 -13.32 5.88 -18.47
CA ARG A 7 -11.90 6.31 -18.48
C ARG A 7 -11.69 7.62 -19.24
N GLU A 8 -12.71 8.43 -19.26
CA GLU A 8 -12.71 9.75 -19.87
C GLU A 8 -12.91 10.82 -18.78
N TRP A 9 -12.71 12.09 -19.14
CA TRP A 9 -13.00 13.20 -18.27
C TRP A 9 -14.49 13.21 -17.94
N ASP A 10 -14.82 13.27 -16.65
CA ASP A 10 -16.19 13.43 -16.16
C ASP A 10 -16.65 14.87 -16.40
N ALA A 11 -17.56 15.03 -17.35
CA ALA A 11 -18.06 16.36 -17.78
C ALA A 11 -18.80 17.11 -16.65
N ASP A 12 -19.50 16.39 -15.77
CA ASP A 12 -20.25 17.00 -14.68
C ASP A 12 -19.29 17.52 -13.60
N ILE A 13 -18.26 16.74 -13.26
CA ILE A 13 -17.23 17.16 -12.30
C ILE A 13 -16.43 18.35 -12.87
N LEU A 14 -16.06 18.31 -14.16
CA LEU A 14 -15.37 19.44 -14.78
C LEU A 14 -16.23 20.70 -14.79
N ALA A 15 -17.52 20.59 -15.11
CA ALA A 15 -18.43 21.72 -15.12
C ALA A 15 -18.56 22.40 -13.72
N LEU A 16 -18.60 21.60 -12.64
CA LEU A 16 -18.59 22.10 -11.26
C LEU A 16 -17.34 22.94 -10.94
N LEU A 17 -16.20 22.64 -11.58
CA LEU A 17 -14.94 23.35 -11.42
C LEU A 17 -14.75 24.50 -12.41
N GLY A 18 -15.70 24.70 -13.34
CA GLY A 18 -15.58 25.67 -14.42
C GLY A 18 -14.53 25.29 -15.48
N LEU A 19 -14.22 24.00 -15.60
CA LEU A 19 -13.22 23.43 -16.52
C LEU A 19 -13.90 22.68 -17.66
N LYS A 20 -13.15 22.43 -18.73
CA LYS A 20 -13.56 21.61 -19.87
C LYS A 20 -12.47 20.59 -20.19
N ALA A 21 -12.83 19.51 -20.87
CA ALA A 21 -11.88 18.49 -21.30
C ALA A 21 -10.76 19.04 -22.19
N GLU A 22 -11.06 20.09 -22.99
CA GLU A 22 -10.09 20.76 -23.86
C GLU A 22 -9.00 21.52 -23.10
N ASP A 23 -9.24 21.86 -21.82
CA ASP A 23 -8.25 22.53 -20.94
C ASP A 23 -7.10 21.59 -20.55
N PHE A 24 -7.26 20.28 -20.81
CA PHE A 24 -6.28 19.23 -20.51
C PHE A 24 -5.70 18.67 -21.81
N GLY A 25 -4.49 18.14 -21.71
CA GLY A 25 -3.85 17.43 -22.82
C GLY A 25 -4.56 16.11 -23.16
N LYS A 26 -4.16 15.50 -24.26
CA LYS A 26 -4.65 14.18 -24.64
C LYS A 26 -4.34 13.17 -23.54
N MET A 27 -5.35 12.44 -23.10
CA MET A 27 -5.18 11.33 -22.18
C MET A 27 -4.45 10.17 -22.89
N THR A 28 -3.40 9.65 -22.24
CA THR A 28 -2.57 8.55 -22.76
C THR A 28 -2.60 7.41 -21.73
N MET A 29 -2.79 6.20 -22.22
CA MET A 29 -2.85 5.03 -21.35
C MET A 29 -1.46 4.47 -21.05
N PRO A 30 -1.26 3.81 -19.87
CA PRO A 30 0.01 3.13 -19.57
C PRO A 30 0.41 2.14 -20.66
N GLY A 31 1.68 2.18 -21.07
CA GLY A 31 2.22 1.36 -22.14
C GLY A 31 2.14 2.00 -23.54
N GLU A 32 1.53 3.18 -23.68
CA GLU A 32 1.52 3.91 -24.96
C GLU A 32 2.74 4.81 -25.12
N LYS A 33 3.18 4.99 -26.36
CA LYS A 33 4.21 5.98 -26.69
C LYS A 33 3.60 7.39 -26.69
N ILE A 34 4.11 8.27 -25.85
CA ILE A 34 3.73 9.69 -25.80
C ILE A 34 4.40 10.46 -26.95
N GLY A 35 5.66 10.15 -27.24
CA GLY A 35 6.46 10.85 -28.24
C GLY A 35 7.91 10.38 -28.23
N VAL A 36 8.80 11.30 -28.54
CA VAL A 36 10.26 11.14 -28.41
C VAL A 36 10.83 12.32 -27.63
N LEU A 37 12.07 12.22 -27.15
CA LEU A 37 12.75 13.33 -26.51
C LEU A 37 12.71 14.56 -27.42
N THR A 38 12.45 15.73 -26.85
CA THR A 38 12.48 16.99 -27.59
C THR A 38 13.90 17.28 -28.15
N GLU A 39 14.01 18.04 -29.22
CA GLU A 39 15.29 18.40 -29.81
C GLU A 39 16.24 19.05 -28.77
N GLU A 40 15.69 19.85 -27.87
CA GLU A 40 16.45 20.45 -26.78
C GLU A 40 17.06 19.40 -25.85
N VAL A 41 16.27 18.41 -25.40
CA VAL A 41 16.74 17.33 -24.53
C VAL A 41 17.74 16.44 -25.26
N GLN A 42 17.50 16.13 -26.54
CA GLN A 42 18.46 15.38 -27.38
C GLN A 42 19.80 16.09 -27.43
N ARG A 43 19.80 17.41 -27.66
CA ARG A 43 21.02 18.23 -27.72
C ARG A 43 21.75 18.31 -26.36
N LEU A 44 21.01 18.45 -25.26
CA LEU A 44 21.58 18.53 -23.89
C LEU A 44 22.18 17.20 -23.42
N THR A 45 21.58 16.09 -23.80
CA THR A 45 21.98 14.75 -23.32
C THR A 45 22.92 14.01 -24.27
N GLY A 46 22.97 14.43 -25.53
CA GLY A 46 23.65 13.69 -26.61
C GLY A 46 22.91 12.44 -27.06
N LEU A 47 21.69 12.17 -26.55
CA LEU A 47 20.84 11.07 -26.96
C LEU A 47 20.09 11.44 -28.25
N GLY A 48 19.73 10.43 -29.03
CA GLY A 48 18.87 10.58 -30.21
C GLY A 48 17.38 10.75 -29.84
N ALA A 49 16.51 10.53 -30.80
CA ALA A 49 15.04 10.57 -30.63
C ALA A 49 14.54 9.37 -29.82
N VAL A 50 14.97 9.23 -28.57
CA VAL A 50 14.57 8.16 -27.66
C VAL A 50 13.07 8.24 -27.40
N PRO A 51 12.32 7.14 -27.51
CA PRO A 51 10.89 7.09 -27.19
C PRO A 51 10.61 7.46 -25.74
N VAL A 52 9.51 8.19 -25.53
CA VAL A 52 8.93 8.48 -24.20
C VAL A 52 7.63 7.69 -24.09
N VAL A 53 7.56 6.82 -23.10
CA VAL A 53 6.45 5.88 -22.91
C VAL A 53 5.68 6.27 -21.65
N ALA A 54 4.34 6.25 -21.73
CA ALA A 54 3.48 6.43 -20.57
C ALA A 54 3.61 5.21 -19.64
N VAL A 55 3.82 5.45 -18.37
CA VAL A 55 3.76 4.44 -17.32
C VAL A 55 2.48 4.61 -16.52
N ALA A 56 2.29 3.90 -15.41
CA ALA A 56 1.06 3.97 -14.62
C ALA A 56 0.83 5.34 -13.92
N SER A 57 1.60 6.36 -14.24
CA SER A 57 1.54 7.78 -13.84
C SER A 57 1.75 8.03 -12.34
N HIS A 58 1.08 7.28 -11.47
CA HIS A 58 1.28 7.29 -10.03
C HIS A 58 2.36 6.26 -9.64
N ASP A 59 3.25 6.59 -8.70
CA ASP A 59 4.29 5.70 -8.22
C ASP A 59 3.72 4.38 -7.68
N THR A 60 2.63 4.43 -6.90
CA THR A 60 1.92 3.24 -6.44
C THR A 60 1.29 2.47 -7.61
N GLY A 61 0.84 3.13 -8.66
CA GLY A 61 0.35 2.46 -9.88
C GLY A 61 1.44 1.62 -10.52
N SER A 62 2.66 2.17 -10.65
CA SER A 62 3.82 1.42 -11.11
C SER A 62 4.22 0.31 -10.13
N ALA A 63 4.16 0.57 -8.83
CA ALA A 63 4.46 -0.45 -7.83
C ALA A 63 3.49 -1.65 -7.91
N VAL A 64 2.19 -1.39 -8.08
CA VAL A 64 1.17 -2.46 -8.23
C VAL A 64 1.36 -3.22 -9.53
N ALA A 65 1.75 -2.56 -10.63
CA ALA A 65 2.11 -3.23 -11.88
C ALA A 65 3.19 -4.31 -11.67
N ALA A 66 4.12 -4.07 -10.74
CA ALA A 66 5.21 -4.99 -10.40
C ALA A 66 4.86 -6.00 -9.30
N VAL A 67 3.64 -6.00 -8.76
CA VAL A 67 3.25 -7.05 -7.81
C VAL A 67 3.25 -8.39 -8.53
N PRO A 68 3.97 -9.40 -8.01
CA PRO A 68 4.11 -10.69 -8.70
C PRO A 68 2.86 -11.58 -8.54
N MET A 69 1.66 -11.00 -8.73
CA MET A 69 0.39 -11.71 -8.61
C MET A 69 0.32 -12.89 -9.57
N GLU A 70 -0.23 -14.00 -9.11
CA GLU A 70 -0.44 -15.21 -9.90
C GLU A 70 -1.87 -15.31 -10.43
N ASP A 71 -2.81 -14.68 -9.72
CA ASP A 71 -4.24 -14.71 -10.03
C ASP A 71 -4.98 -13.51 -9.38
N GLU A 72 -6.25 -13.40 -9.67
CA GLU A 72 -7.17 -12.37 -9.15
C GLU A 72 -7.55 -12.53 -7.66
N LYS A 73 -7.19 -13.67 -7.03
CA LYS A 73 -7.44 -13.93 -5.60
C LYS A 73 -6.40 -13.28 -4.69
N SER A 74 -5.74 -12.30 -5.19
CA SER A 74 -4.63 -11.62 -4.54
C SER A 74 -5.00 -10.19 -4.19
N ALA A 75 -4.74 -9.78 -2.94
CA ALA A 75 -4.68 -8.38 -2.55
C ALA A 75 -3.21 -7.92 -2.54
N TYR A 76 -3.01 -6.61 -2.57
CA TYR A 76 -1.69 -6.01 -2.41
C TYR A 76 -1.69 -5.00 -1.26
N LEU A 77 -0.51 -4.82 -0.67
CA LEU A 77 -0.18 -3.79 0.31
C LEU A 77 1.11 -3.10 -0.14
N SER A 78 1.01 -1.88 -0.62
CA SER A 78 2.16 -1.00 -0.81
C SER A 78 2.50 -0.39 0.55
N SER A 79 3.52 -0.94 1.21
CA SER A 79 3.89 -0.58 2.58
C SER A 79 5.10 0.35 2.60
N GLY A 80 4.87 1.58 3.00
CA GLY A 80 5.84 2.66 3.16
C GLY A 80 5.47 3.55 4.33
N THR A 81 5.76 4.85 4.23
CA THR A 81 5.27 5.87 5.18
C THR A 81 3.75 5.82 5.30
N TRP A 82 3.07 5.72 4.16
CA TRP A 82 1.67 5.32 4.02
C TRP A 82 1.58 3.85 3.64
N SER A 83 0.45 3.25 3.93
CA SER A 83 0.09 1.91 3.49
C SER A 83 -1.13 1.99 2.58
N LEU A 84 -1.00 1.53 1.35
CA LEU A 84 -2.10 1.47 0.38
C LEU A 84 -2.45 0.00 0.16
N MET A 85 -3.62 -0.41 0.61
CA MET A 85 -4.09 -1.78 0.47
C MET A 85 -5.27 -1.87 -0.49
N GLY A 86 -5.22 -2.81 -1.41
CA GLY A 86 -6.27 -2.95 -2.43
C GLY A 86 -6.20 -4.24 -3.23
N ILE A 87 -7.06 -4.29 -4.23
CA ILE A 87 -7.13 -5.33 -5.24
C ILE A 87 -7.08 -4.70 -6.64
N GLU A 88 -6.66 -5.48 -7.63
CA GLU A 88 -6.91 -5.15 -9.04
C GLU A 88 -8.25 -5.75 -9.47
N SER A 89 -9.06 -4.96 -10.16
CA SER A 89 -10.35 -5.37 -10.70
C SER A 89 -10.45 -4.98 -12.17
N GLN A 90 -11.20 -5.72 -12.96
CA GLN A 90 -11.49 -5.35 -14.36
C GLN A 90 -12.49 -4.19 -14.42
N GLU A 91 -13.40 -4.12 -13.44
CA GLU A 91 -14.44 -3.11 -13.35
C GLU A 91 -14.30 -2.29 -12.06
N PRO A 92 -14.68 -1.00 -12.05
CA PRO A 92 -14.68 -0.21 -10.83
C PRO A 92 -15.75 -0.69 -9.84
N ILE A 93 -15.42 -0.67 -8.56
CA ILE A 93 -16.36 -0.99 -7.48
C ILE A 93 -16.89 0.32 -6.90
N ILE A 94 -18.07 0.74 -7.39
CA ILE A 94 -18.74 1.98 -6.98
C ILE A 94 -20.10 1.61 -6.41
N SER A 95 -20.24 1.70 -5.09
CA SER A 95 -21.44 1.39 -4.33
C SER A 95 -21.52 2.25 -3.07
N ASP A 96 -22.70 2.32 -2.45
CA ASP A 96 -22.84 2.98 -1.15
C ASP A 96 -21.87 2.37 -0.13
N LYS A 97 -21.64 1.07 -0.19
CA LYS A 97 -20.72 0.37 0.70
C LYS A 97 -19.25 0.76 0.46
N SER A 98 -18.80 0.84 -0.80
CA SER A 98 -17.43 1.28 -1.09
C SER A 98 -17.20 2.75 -0.70
N PHE A 99 -18.22 3.58 -0.80
CA PHE A 99 -18.19 4.96 -0.34
C PHE A 99 -18.14 5.05 1.20
N GLU A 100 -19.01 4.33 1.90
CA GLU A 100 -19.01 4.24 3.37
C GLU A 100 -17.66 3.79 3.92
N LEU A 101 -17.08 2.75 3.29
CA LEU A 101 -15.79 2.19 3.67
C LEU A 101 -14.59 3.05 3.18
N ASN A 102 -14.86 4.13 2.43
CA ASN A 102 -13.86 5.05 1.90
C ASN A 102 -12.78 4.35 1.05
N PHE A 103 -13.22 3.57 0.05
CA PHE A 103 -12.35 3.00 -0.97
C PHE A 103 -12.35 3.87 -2.23
N THR A 104 -11.18 4.00 -2.85
CA THR A 104 -11.00 4.70 -4.13
C THR A 104 -10.91 3.71 -5.29
N ASN A 105 -11.26 4.20 -6.48
CA ASN A 105 -11.08 3.50 -7.74
C ASN A 105 -10.06 4.29 -8.56
N GLU A 106 -8.87 3.75 -8.72
CA GLU A 106 -7.77 4.38 -9.45
C GLU A 106 -7.42 3.59 -10.71
N GLY A 107 -7.06 4.26 -11.78
CA GLY A 107 -6.63 3.60 -13.01
C GLY A 107 -5.39 2.72 -12.77
N GLY A 108 -5.45 1.48 -13.24
CA GLY A 108 -4.34 0.53 -13.28
C GLY A 108 -3.74 0.44 -14.68
N ILE A 109 -2.93 -0.59 -14.90
CA ILE A 109 -2.36 -0.93 -16.20
C ILE A 109 -3.35 -1.80 -17.00
N GLU A 110 -3.26 -1.76 -18.35
CA GLU A 110 -4.12 -2.54 -19.26
C GLU A 110 -5.62 -2.45 -18.96
N GLY A 111 -6.03 -1.27 -18.54
CA GLY A 111 -7.45 -1.04 -18.29
C GLY A 111 -7.98 -1.63 -17.00
N THR A 112 -7.15 -2.14 -16.10
CA THR A 112 -7.59 -2.51 -14.76
C THR A 112 -7.89 -1.30 -13.90
N ILE A 113 -8.61 -1.53 -12.82
CA ILE A 113 -8.89 -0.56 -11.76
C ILE A 113 -8.22 -1.08 -10.48
N ARG A 114 -7.51 -0.19 -9.80
CA ARG A 114 -7.00 -0.42 -8.45
C ARG A 114 -8.05 0.07 -7.46
N VAL A 115 -8.74 -0.85 -6.83
CA VAL A 115 -9.69 -0.54 -5.74
C VAL A 115 -8.94 -0.61 -4.45
N LEU A 116 -8.71 0.53 -3.79
CA LEU A 116 -7.80 0.61 -2.66
C LEU A 116 -8.27 1.57 -1.56
N LYS A 117 -7.68 1.39 -0.39
CA LYS A 117 -7.82 2.27 0.77
C LYS A 117 -6.45 2.70 1.25
N ASN A 118 -6.33 3.99 1.57
CA ASN A 118 -5.17 4.53 2.28
C ASN A 118 -5.29 4.21 3.77
N ILE A 119 -4.18 3.81 4.36
CA ILE A 119 -4.03 3.48 5.78
C ILE A 119 -2.76 4.18 6.26
N CYS A 120 -2.71 4.62 7.51
CA CYS A 120 -1.46 5.02 8.12
C CYS A 120 -0.46 3.85 8.08
N GLY A 121 0.77 4.12 7.69
CA GLY A 121 1.81 3.12 7.59
C GLY A 121 2.92 3.32 8.63
N MET A 122 4.17 3.24 8.17
CA MET A 122 5.35 3.43 9.00
C MET A 122 5.53 4.88 9.50
N TRP A 123 4.64 5.80 9.12
CA TRP A 123 4.60 7.18 9.61
C TRP A 123 4.70 7.26 11.12
N LEU A 124 3.95 6.43 11.85
CA LEU A 124 3.98 6.39 13.32
C LEU A 124 5.39 6.10 13.84
N LEU A 125 6.05 5.08 13.28
CA LEU A 125 7.40 4.73 13.67
C LEU A 125 8.41 5.83 13.30
N GLU A 126 8.33 6.34 12.07
CA GLU A 126 9.24 7.38 11.59
C GLU A 126 9.13 8.68 12.41
N ARG A 127 7.95 8.99 12.89
CA ARG A 127 7.73 10.16 13.75
C ARG A 127 8.18 9.95 15.21
N CYS A 128 8.22 8.69 15.69
CA CYS A 128 8.79 8.37 17.00
C CYS A 128 10.33 8.37 17.00
N ARG A 129 10.95 7.93 15.87
CA ARG A 129 12.42 7.73 15.80
C ARG A 129 13.27 8.94 16.20
N PRO A 130 12.94 10.20 15.85
CA PRO A 130 13.70 11.36 16.29
C PRO A 130 13.69 11.59 17.80
N GLU A 131 12.74 11.01 18.53
CA GLU A 131 12.59 11.14 19.97
C GLU A 131 13.37 10.05 20.73
N TRP A 132 13.95 9.07 20.03
CA TRP A 132 14.68 7.95 20.60
C TRP A 132 16.19 8.03 20.33
N PRO A 133 17.03 7.30 21.08
CA PRO A 133 18.41 7.07 20.68
C PRO A 133 18.48 6.53 19.26
N GLN A 134 19.53 6.89 18.54
CA GLN A 134 19.71 6.42 17.17
C GLN A 134 19.86 4.90 17.14
N MET A 135 18.87 4.22 16.54
CA MET A 135 18.81 2.77 16.40
C MET A 135 18.48 2.41 14.95
N GLY A 136 19.12 1.33 14.48
CA GLY A 136 18.80 0.72 13.19
C GLY A 136 17.46 -0.05 13.24
N TYR A 137 16.84 -0.30 12.08
CA TYR A 137 15.58 -1.06 12.03
C TYR A 137 15.70 -2.45 12.67
N GLY A 138 16.82 -3.17 12.46
CA GLY A 138 17.04 -4.47 13.10
C GLY A 138 17.05 -4.40 14.63
N GLU A 139 17.64 -3.34 15.21
CA GLU A 139 17.68 -3.13 16.65
C GLU A 139 16.28 -2.79 17.20
N LEU A 140 15.50 -1.99 16.47
CA LEU A 140 14.11 -1.68 16.80
C LEU A 140 13.26 -2.95 16.83
N ILE A 141 13.34 -3.79 15.80
CA ILE A 141 12.63 -5.07 15.72
C ILE A 141 13.06 -5.99 16.89
N ALA A 142 14.37 -6.17 17.09
CA ALA A 142 14.88 -7.01 18.16
C ALA A 142 14.50 -6.51 19.58
N SER A 143 14.28 -5.20 19.75
CA SER A 143 13.75 -4.66 20.99
C SER A 143 12.27 -4.98 21.19
N ALA A 144 11.48 -4.88 20.11
CA ALA A 144 10.06 -5.18 20.14
C ALA A 144 9.77 -6.67 20.41
N GLU A 145 10.57 -7.58 19.86
CA GLU A 145 10.40 -9.03 20.05
C GLU A 145 10.51 -9.48 21.51
N LYS A 146 11.19 -8.69 22.36
CA LYS A 146 11.38 -9.00 23.80
C LYS A 146 10.20 -8.53 24.67
N GLU A 147 9.34 -7.71 24.11
CA GLU A 147 8.24 -7.11 24.89
C GLU A 147 6.98 -7.99 24.86
N GLU A 148 6.08 -7.74 25.80
CA GLU A 148 4.79 -8.42 25.90
C GLU A 148 3.91 -8.14 24.70
N ALA A 149 3.34 -9.19 24.09
CA ALA A 149 2.43 -9.08 22.96
C ALA A 149 1.11 -8.41 23.35
N PHE A 150 0.62 -7.55 22.47
CA PHE A 150 -0.68 -6.88 22.60
C PHE A 150 -0.90 -6.11 23.91
N ARG A 151 0.19 -5.70 24.56
CA ARG A 151 0.12 -4.90 25.80
C ARG A 151 -0.65 -3.60 25.58
N SER A 152 -0.35 -2.92 24.48
CA SER A 152 -0.96 -1.65 24.08
C SER A 152 -1.30 -1.69 22.60
N LEU A 153 -2.52 -1.26 22.23
CA LEU A 153 -3.00 -1.21 20.84
C LEU A 153 -3.61 0.17 20.57
N ILE A 154 -3.43 0.65 19.34
CA ILE A 154 -3.92 1.96 18.90
C ILE A 154 -4.68 1.84 17.58
N ASN A 155 -5.57 2.78 17.27
CA ASN A 155 -6.04 2.98 15.90
C ASN A 155 -4.99 3.79 15.12
N PRO A 156 -4.25 3.19 14.17
CA PRO A 156 -3.19 3.92 13.45
C PRO A 156 -3.70 5.14 12.66
N ASP A 157 -4.97 5.14 12.28
CA ASP A 157 -5.59 6.20 11.50
C ASP A 157 -6.28 7.28 12.36
N ALA A 158 -6.14 7.24 13.70
CA ALA A 158 -6.72 8.25 14.56
C ALA A 158 -6.16 9.65 14.27
N ALA A 159 -7.02 10.66 14.29
CA ALA A 159 -6.67 12.03 13.91
C ALA A 159 -5.55 12.62 14.79
N CYS A 160 -5.45 12.18 16.06
CA CYS A 160 -4.36 12.59 16.97
C CYS A 160 -2.96 12.22 16.47
N PHE A 161 -2.82 11.26 15.55
CA PHE A 161 -1.54 10.84 14.96
C PHE A 161 -1.21 11.53 13.64
N ALA A 162 -2.09 12.37 13.10
CA ALA A 162 -1.86 13.01 11.81
C ALA A 162 -0.61 13.91 11.81
N ASN A 163 -0.46 14.76 12.83
CA ASN A 163 0.71 15.64 12.98
C ASN A 163 0.91 16.13 14.43
N PRO A 164 1.13 15.24 15.41
CA PRO A 164 1.39 15.66 16.77
C PRO A 164 2.77 16.31 16.93
N GLN A 165 2.95 17.11 17.98
CA GLN A 165 4.26 17.64 18.34
C GLN A 165 5.24 16.53 18.75
N SER A 166 4.75 15.55 19.52
CA SER A 166 5.46 14.33 19.92
C SER A 166 4.57 13.14 19.61
N MET A 167 5.07 12.21 18.79
CA MET A 167 4.32 11.01 18.46
C MET A 167 4.30 10.03 19.63
N THR A 168 5.38 9.95 20.39
CA THR A 168 5.44 9.07 21.57
C THR A 168 4.44 9.49 22.64
N GLU A 169 4.31 10.80 22.92
CA GLU A 169 3.30 11.29 23.87
C GLU A 169 1.88 11.07 23.34
N ALA A 170 1.61 11.31 22.05
CA ALA A 170 0.29 11.05 21.46
C ALA A 170 -0.11 9.56 21.60
N ILE A 171 0.82 8.63 21.39
CA ILE A 171 0.56 7.19 21.60
C ILE A 171 0.27 6.87 23.06
N LYS A 172 1.02 7.45 24.01
CA LYS A 172 0.76 7.27 25.44
C LYS A 172 -0.61 7.79 25.84
N GLU A 173 -0.94 9.01 25.40
CA GLU A 173 -2.24 9.64 25.68
C GLU A 173 -3.39 8.80 25.12
N TYR A 174 -3.25 8.28 23.89
CA TYR A 174 -4.23 7.36 23.31
C TYR A 174 -4.42 6.10 24.17
N CYS A 175 -3.33 5.46 24.58
CA CYS A 175 -3.40 4.27 25.43
C CYS A 175 -4.09 4.56 26.77
N VAL A 176 -3.72 5.66 27.44
CA VAL A 176 -4.35 6.08 28.71
C VAL A 176 -5.85 6.36 28.52
N ALA A 177 -6.20 7.10 27.46
CA ALA A 177 -7.60 7.44 27.15
C ALA A 177 -8.48 6.22 26.81
N THR A 178 -7.85 5.12 26.39
CA THR A 178 -8.53 3.84 26.11
C THR A 178 -8.39 2.82 27.25
N GLY A 179 -7.84 3.23 28.41
CA GLY A 179 -7.71 2.38 29.58
C GLY A 179 -6.63 1.30 29.48
N GLN A 180 -5.64 1.51 28.62
CA GLN A 180 -4.52 0.61 28.41
C GLN A 180 -3.24 1.10 29.08
N PRO A 181 -2.30 0.21 29.43
CA PRO A 181 -0.98 0.64 29.89
C PRO A 181 -0.25 1.34 28.73
N ALA A 182 0.31 2.53 29.01
CA ALA A 182 1.10 3.26 28.03
C ALA A 182 2.45 2.57 27.76
N PRO A 183 2.99 2.62 26.53
CA PRO A 183 4.35 2.19 26.25
C PRO A 183 5.38 3.05 26.99
N GLU A 184 6.44 2.42 27.51
CA GLU A 184 7.51 3.06 28.29
C GLU A 184 8.88 2.89 27.63
N THR A 185 9.10 1.75 26.94
CA THR A 185 10.36 1.44 26.27
C THR A 185 10.21 1.57 24.74
N VAL A 186 11.31 1.79 24.04
CA VAL A 186 11.33 1.80 22.57
C VAL A 186 10.70 0.52 22.00
N GLY A 187 11.03 -0.63 22.59
CA GLY A 187 10.48 -1.93 22.18
C GLY A 187 8.96 -1.99 22.30
N GLN A 188 8.40 -1.46 23.40
CA GLN A 188 6.95 -1.41 23.60
C GLN A 188 6.24 -0.50 22.58
N PHE A 189 6.82 0.64 22.24
CA PHE A 189 6.29 1.50 21.17
C PHE A 189 6.31 0.80 19.81
N VAL A 190 7.46 0.22 19.45
CA VAL A 190 7.60 -0.48 18.16
C VAL A 190 6.61 -1.63 18.05
N ARG A 191 6.47 -2.43 19.11
CA ARG A 191 5.54 -3.54 19.16
C ARG A 191 4.08 -3.07 19.09
N CYS A 192 3.71 -2.06 19.84
CA CYS A 192 2.40 -1.43 19.79
C CYS A 192 2.05 -0.98 18.35
N ILE A 193 2.98 -0.29 17.68
CA ILE A 193 2.79 0.17 16.31
C ILE A 193 2.61 -1.00 15.35
N PHE A 194 3.49 -2.01 15.36
CA PHE A 194 3.44 -3.11 14.40
C PHE A 194 2.22 -4.01 14.60
N GLU A 195 1.87 -4.33 15.83
CA GLU A 195 0.67 -5.13 16.13
C GLU A 195 -0.61 -4.37 15.75
N SER A 196 -0.67 -3.07 16.03
CA SER A 196 -1.79 -2.23 15.63
C SER A 196 -1.94 -2.09 14.12
N LEU A 197 -0.83 -1.92 13.39
CA LEU A 197 -0.84 -1.90 11.93
C LEU A 197 -1.32 -3.24 11.36
N ALA A 198 -0.84 -4.37 11.89
CA ALA A 198 -1.25 -5.69 11.44
C ALA A 198 -2.77 -5.93 11.66
N LEU A 199 -3.31 -5.48 12.81
CA LEU A 199 -4.74 -5.57 13.10
C LEU A 199 -5.57 -4.61 12.25
N ARG A 200 -5.03 -3.42 11.93
CA ARG A 200 -5.67 -2.51 10.97
C ARG A 200 -5.69 -3.10 9.56
N TYR A 201 -4.62 -3.75 9.14
CA TYR A 201 -4.60 -4.46 7.85
C TYR A 201 -5.63 -5.59 7.81
N ARG A 202 -5.83 -6.33 8.92
CA ARG A 202 -6.93 -7.29 9.03
C ARG A 202 -8.28 -6.65 8.78
N GLN A 203 -8.57 -5.54 9.45
CA GLN A 203 -9.84 -4.82 9.29
C GLN A 203 -10.05 -4.40 7.83
N VAL A 204 -9.01 -3.90 7.15
CA VAL A 204 -9.12 -3.50 5.74
C VAL A 204 -9.26 -4.71 4.81
N VAL A 205 -8.60 -5.84 5.09
CA VAL A 205 -8.81 -7.08 4.32
C VAL A 205 -10.26 -7.59 4.48
N GLU A 206 -10.85 -7.48 5.68
CA GLU A 206 -12.26 -7.82 5.90
C GLU A 206 -13.18 -6.90 5.08
N MET A 207 -12.93 -5.59 5.06
CA MET A 207 -13.66 -4.63 4.20
C MET A 207 -13.50 -4.97 2.72
N LEU A 208 -12.28 -5.31 2.26
CA LEU A 208 -12.05 -5.73 0.87
C LEU A 208 -12.81 -7.01 0.51
N ARG A 209 -12.93 -7.97 1.44
CA ARG A 209 -13.72 -9.19 1.24
C ARG A 209 -15.20 -8.92 1.05
N GLU A 210 -15.75 -7.85 1.65
CA GLU A 210 -17.14 -7.42 1.42
C GLU A 210 -17.33 -6.79 0.03
N LEU A 211 -16.29 -6.19 -0.53
CA LEU A 211 -16.34 -5.48 -1.82
C LEU A 211 -15.90 -6.34 -3.00
N SER A 212 -14.95 -7.24 -2.78
CA SER A 212 -14.34 -8.05 -3.83
C SER A 212 -15.31 -9.07 -4.42
N PRO A 213 -15.40 -9.18 -5.76
CA PRO A 213 -16.21 -10.22 -6.40
C PRO A 213 -15.58 -11.62 -6.28
N VAL A 214 -14.31 -11.71 -5.88
CA VAL A 214 -13.58 -12.98 -5.71
C VAL A 214 -13.00 -13.09 -4.31
N ALA A 215 -12.78 -14.33 -3.86
CA ALA A 215 -12.18 -14.59 -2.55
C ALA A 215 -10.72 -14.10 -2.54
N ILE A 216 -10.31 -13.41 -1.47
CA ILE A 216 -8.92 -12.99 -1.25
C ILE A 216 -8.21 -14.10 -0.47
N GLU A 217 -7.27 -14.77 -1.12
CA GLU A 217 -6.56 -15.94 -0.57
C GLU A 217 -5.11 -15.63 -0.17
N ARG A 218 -4.55 -14.50 -0.61
CA ARG A 218 -3.19 -14.06 -0.27
C ARG A 218 -3.03 -12.55 -0.33
N LEU A 219 -2.04 -12.04 0.41
CA LEU A 219 -1.65 -10.63 0.40
C LEU A 219 -0.20 -10.49 -0.07
N TYR A 220 0.02 -9.71 -1.11
CA TYR A 220 1.37 -9.32 -1.52
C TYR A 220 1.78 -8.02 -0.86
N VAL A 221 2.94 -7.99 -0.19
CA VAL A 221 3.51 -6.77 0.40
C VAL A 221 4.68 -6.30 -0.43
N ILE A 222 4.63 -5.05 -0.89
CA ILE A 222 5.64 -4.38 -1.71
C ILE A 222 6.10 -3.08 -1.05
N GLY A 223 7.18 -2.50 -1.57
CA GLY A 223 7.78 -1.29 -1.00
C GLY A 223 8.68 -1.58 0.20
N GLY A 224 9.10 -0.54 0.92
CA GLY A 224 10.06 -0.67 2.01
C GLY A 224 9.63 -1.61 3.13
N GLY A 225 8.32 -1.70 3.41
CA GLY A 225 7.74 -2.60 4.41
C GLY A 225 7.90 -4.08 4.09
N ALA A 226 8.14 -4.46 2.83
CA ALA A 226 8.42 -5.85 2.46
C ALA A 226 9.66 -6.43 3.20
N ARG A 227 10.58 -5.57 3.63
CA ARG A 227 11.78 -5.96 4.40
C ARG A 227 11.52 -6.15 5.90
N ASN A 228 10.35 -5.75 6.41
CA ASN A 228 10.02 -5.83 7.83
C ASN A 228 9.42 -7.20 8.17
N GLU A 229 10.28 -8.16 8.55
CA GLU A 229 9.88 -9.54 8.82
C GLU A 229 8.84 -9.65 9.95
N MET A 230 9.02 -8.88 11.04
CA MET A 230 8.09 -8.89 12.17
C MET A 230 6.71 -8.40 11.75
N LEU A 231 6.62 -7.25 11.04
CA LEU A 231 5.33 -6.71 10.60
C LEU A 231 4.66 -7.65 9.59
N ASN A 232 5.42 -8.26 8.67
CA ASN A 232 4.87 -9.19 7.68
C ASN A 232 4.33 -10.48 8.34
N GLN A 233 5.03 -11.04 9.34
CA GLN A 233 4.52 -12.18 10.10
C GLN A 233 3.30 -11.80 10.94
N CYS A 234 3.33 -10.67 11.64
CA CYS A 234 2.17 -10.13 12.37
C CYS A 234 0.97 -9.94 11.43
N THR A 235 1.20 -9.42 10.23
CA THR A 235 0.16 -9.24 9.22
C THR A 235 -0.44 -10.57 8.79
N ALA A 236 0.39 -11.58 8.44
CA ALA A 236 -0.10 -12.90 8.08
C ALA A 236 -0.96 -13.53 9.19
N ASN A 237 -0.49 -13.42 10.44
CA ASN A 237 -1.19 -13.92 11.61
C ASN A 237 -2.55 -13.22 11.81
N ALA A 238 -2.58 -11.89 11.67
CA ALA A 238 -3.78 -11.08 11.86
C ALA A 238 -4.84 -11.36 10.80
N ILE A 239 -4.45 -11.37 9.50
CA ILE A 239 -5.39 -11.52 8.37
C ILE A 239 -5.82 -12.96 8.11
N GLY A 240 -5.09 -13.94 8.66
CA GLY A 240 -5.38 -15.37 8.56
C GLY A 240 -5.17 -15.98 7.17
N ILE A 241 -4.43 -15.29 6.29
CA ILE A 241 -4.02 -15.77 4.96
C ILE A 241 -2.52 -15.50 4.75
N PRO A 242 -1.86 -16.21 3.83
CA PRO A 242 -0.44 -16.01 3.56
C PRO A 242 -0.11 -14.59 3.11
N VAL A 243 1.02 -14.06 3.61
CA VAL A 243 1.66 -12.84 3.13
C VAL A 243 2.88 -13.23 2.31
N VAL A 244 3.00 -12.67 1.11
CA VAL A 244 4.14 -12.89 0.19
C VAL A 244 4.81 -11.55 -0.07
N THR A 245 6.12 -11.44 0.13
CA THR A 245 6.83 -10.19 -0.15
C THR A 245 7.25 -10.11 -1.61
N GLY A 246 6.99 -8.95 -2.22
CA GLY A 246 7.57 -8.55 -3.49
C GLY A 246 8.82 -7.69 -3.30
N SER A 247 9.20 -6.95 -4.32
CA SER A 247 10.36 -6.06 -4.26
C SER A 247 10.11 -4.82 -3.42
N SER A 248 11.13 -4.37 -2.70
CA SER A 248 11.14 -3.02 -2.09
C SER A 248 11.19 -1.90 -3.13
N GLU A 249 11.68 -2.18 -4.34
CA GLU A 249 11.84 -1.24 -5.45
C GLU A 249 10.76 -1.43 -6.52
N SER A 250 9.56 -1.89 -6.12
CA SER A 250 8.46 -2.22 -7.03
C SER A 250 8.09 -1.08 -7.96
N THR A 251 8.13 0.19 -7.51
CA THR A 251 7.86 1.35 -8.35
C THR A 251 8.81 1.43 -9.55
N ALA A 252 10.10 1.29 -9.31
CA ALA A 252 11.10 1.32 -10.38
C ALA A 252 10.95 0.12 -11.32
N ILE A 253 10.73 -1.06 -10.76
CA ILE A 253 10.53 -2.28 -11.54
C ILE A 253 9.30 -2.15 -12.44
N GLY A 254 8.15 -1.71 -11.90
CA GLY A 254 6.94 -1.53 -12.69
C GLY A 254 7.09 -0.49 -13.79
N ASN A 255 7.77 0.62 -13.50
CA ASN A 255 8.10 1.62 -14.52
C ASN A 255 8.94 1.03 -15.66
N VAL A 256 10.03 0.33 -15.35
CA VAL A 256 10.90 -0.31 -16.35
C VAL A 256 10.13 -1.39 -17.12
N MET A 257 9.34 -2.20 -16.46
CA MET A 257 8.59 -3.29 -17.09
C MET A 257 7.48 -2.80 -18.05
N MET A 258 6.84 -1.66 -17.74
CA MET A 258 5.90 -1.04 -18.69
C MET A 258 6.60 -0.55 -19.94
N GLN A 259 7.81 -0.02 -19.84
CA GLN A 259 8.63 0.35 -21.00
C GLN A 259 9.11 -0.89 -21.78
N ALA A 260 9.50 -1.95 -21.08
CA ALA A 260 9.87 -3.24 -21.68
C ALA A 260 8.70 -3.86 -22.46
N LYS A 261 7.48 -3.75 -21.93
CA LYS A 261 6.26 -4.19 -22.60
C LYS A 261 6.02 -3.38 -23.89
N TRP A 262 6.12 -2.07 -23.82
CA TRP A 262 6.04 -1.24 -25.01
C TRP A 262 7.09 -1.60 -26.07
N ALA A 263 8.32 -1.91 -25.62
CA ALA A 263 9.40 -2.32 -26.51
C ALA A 263 9.26 -3.76 -27.06
N GLY A 264 8.22 -4.50 -26.68
CA GLY A 264 7.97 -5.88 -27.14
C GLY A 264 8.85 -6.95 -26.47
N VAL A 265 9.52 -6.62 -25.36
CA VAL A 265 10.31 -7.59 -24.57
C VAL A 265 9.41 -8.58 -23.85
N VAL A 266 8.24 -8.12 -23.40
CA VAL A 266 7.16 -8.93 -22.86
C VAL A 266 5.85 -8.52 -23.56
N ALA A 267 4.96 -9.46 -23.82
CA ALA A 267 3.72 -9.19 -24.57
C ALA A 267 2.52 -8.94 -23.63
N THR A 268 2.47 -9.63 -22.49
CA THR A 268 1.32 -9.60 -21.57
C THR A 268 1.75 -9.22 -20.16
N ILE A 269 0.77 -8.83 -19.32
CA ILE A 269 0.99 -8.63 -17.89
C ILE A 269 1.46 -9.93 -17.22
N ASP A 270 0.91 -11.07 -17.63
CA ASP A 270 1.28 -12.36 -17.03
C ASP A 270 2.74 -12.71 -17.31
N GLU A 271 3.23 -12.47 -18.54
CA GLU A 271 4.64 -12.61 -18.88
C GLU A 271 5.52 -11.64 -18.08
N MET A 272 5.07 -10.39 -17.96
CA MET A 272 5.74 -9.37 -17.17
C MET A 272 5.86 -9.81 -15.69
N ARG A 273 4.76 -10.25 -15.09
CA ARG A 273 4.74 -10.72 -13.69
C ARG A 273 5.51 -12.02 -13.50
N ALA A 274 5.50 -12.93 -14.50
CA ALA A 274 6.33 -14.13 -14.47
C ALA A 274 7.81 -13.79 -14.49
N MET A 275 8.23 -12.83 -15.31
CA MET A 275 9.62 -12.34 -15.35
C MET A 275 10.02 -11.71 -14.03
N ILE A 276 9.15 -10.88 -13.44
CA ILE A 276 9.39 -10.29 -12.11
C ILE A 276 9.55 -11.38 -11.06
N ARG A 277 8.62 -12.36 -11.00
CA ARG A 277 8.73 -13.49 -10.04
C ARG A 277 10.05 -14.24 -10.16
N SER A 278 10.49 -14.51 -11.37
CA SER A 278 11.76 -15.22 -11.61
C SER A 278 13.01 -14.42 -11.24
N SER A 279 12.86 -13.11 -11.04
CA SER A 279 13.96 -12.19 -10.70
C SER A 279 13.95 -11.77 -9.22
N LEU A 280 13.01 -12.28 -8.42
CA LEU A 280 12.88 -11.96 -7.00
C LEU A 280 13.62 -13.00 -6.15
N ASP A 281 14.91 -12.77 -5.88
CA ASP A 281 15.73 -13.67 -5.05
C ASP A 281 15.36 -13.59 -3.56
N ASP A 282 14.80 -12.47 -3.09
CA ASP A 282 14.54 -12.18 -1.68
C ASP A 282 13.05 -12.31 -1.28
N SER A 283 12.18 -12.83 -2.16
CA SER A 283 10.78 -13.02 -1.83
C SER A 283 10.61 -14.02 -0.70
N LYS A 284 9.87 -13.63 0.34
CA LYS A 284 9.54 -14.48 1.49
C LYS A 284 8.05 -14.71 1.57
N ARG A 285 7.68 -15.88 2.06
CA ARG A 285 6.29 -16.24 2.33
C ARG A 285 6.11 -16.47 3.83
N TYR A 286 5.12 -15.79 4.41
CA TYR A 286 4.75 -15.87 5.81
C TYR A 286 3.38 -16.54 5.90
N GLU A 287 3.34 -17.71 6.54
CA GLU A 287 2.10 -18.43 6.82
C GLU A 287 1.49 -17.93 8.13
N PRO A 288 0.14 -17.84 8.22
CA PRO A 288 -0.54 -17.45 9.46
C PRO A 288 -0.29 -18.45 10.59
N GLN A 289 0.04 -17.90 11.75
CA GLN A 289 0.32 -18.64 13.00
C GLN A 289 -0.53 -18.05 14.13
N GLN A 290 -0.67 -18.81 15.24
CA GLN A 290 -1.30 -18.33 16.49
C GLN A 290 -2.71 -17.72 16.28
N LYS A 291 -3.53 -18.38 15.48
CA LYS A 291 -4.82 -17.87 15.00
C LYS A 291 -5.75 -17.42 16.14
N GLU A 292 -5.86 -18.22 17.20
CA GLU A 292 -6.72 -17.91 18.34
C GLU A 292 -6.24 -16.66 19.08
N LEU A 293 -4.92 -16.55 19.31
CA LEU A 293 -4.31 -15.39 19.98
C LEU A 293 -4.56 -14.08 19.20
N TRP A 294 -4.43 -14.14 17.86
CA TRP A 294 -4.69 -12.98 17.01
C TRP A 294 -6.18 -12.65 16.86
N ALA A 295 -7.06 -13.64 17.02
CA ALA A 295 -8.50 -13.41 17.07
C ALA A 295 -8.87 -12.64 18.37
N GLU A 296 -8.35 -13.06 19.52
CA GLU A 296 -8.55 -12.38 20.80
C GLU A 296 -7.95 -10.94 20.77
N ALA A 297 -6.76 -10.79 20.18
CA ALA A 297 -6.13 -9.48 20.01
C ALA A 297 -6.96 -8.54 19.12
N TYR A 298 -7.63 -9.08 18.11
CA TYR A 298 -8.50 -8.28 17.24
C TYR A 298 -9.75 -7.79 17.98
N GLU A 299 -10.37 -8.62 18.80
CA GLU A 299 -11.48 -8.18 19.66
C GLU A 299 -11.03 -7.07 20.62
N LYS A 300 -9.85 -7.23 21.23
CA LYS A 300 -9.25 -6.17 22.05
C LYS A 300 -9.03 -4.89 21.24
N TYR A 301 -8.45 -5.00 20.02
CA TYR A 301 -8.23 -3.87 19.12
C TYR A 301 -9.53 -3.13 18.79
N LEU A 302 -10.59 -3.85 18.45
CA LEU A 302 -11.89 -3.25 18.16
C LEU A 302 -12.47 -2.51 19.39
N SER A 303 -12.25 -3.01 20.59
CA SER A 303 -12.73 -2.37 21.82
C SER A 303 -12.03 -1.03 22.15
N VAL A 304 -10.79 -0.88 21.69
CA VAL A 304 -9.98 0.32 21.90
C VAL A 304 -9.87 1.20 20.64
N TYR A 305 -10.47 0.77 19.53
CA TYR A 305 -10.50 1.53 18.28
C TYR A 305 -11.35 2.79 18.45
N LYS A 306 -10.70 3.95 18.42
CA LYS A 306 -11.36 5.26 18.53
C LYS A 306 -10.83 6.20 17.47
N GLU A 307 -11.71 7.00 16.92
CA GLU A 307 -11.41 8.14 16.04
C GLU A 307 -11.20 9.38 16.95
N MET A 308 -10.02 9.50 17.57
CA MET A 308 -9.68 10.63 18.47
C MET A 308 -8.89 11.69 17.74
#